data_6e0235aedbf9a42dbdff3e325384a05d
#
_entry.id   6e0235aedbf9a42dbdff3e325384a05d
#
_cell.length_a   1.000
_cell.length_b   1.000
_cell.length_c   1.000
_cell.angle_alpha   90.00
_cell.angle_beta   90.00
_cell.angle_gamma   90.00
#
_symmetry.space_group_name_H-M   'P 1'
#
loop_
_entity.id
_entity.type
_entity.pdbx_description
1 polymer ?
#
loop_
_entity_poly.entity_id
_entity_poly.type
_entity_poly.pdbx_seq_one_letter_code
_entity_poly.pdbx_strand_id
1 'polypeptide(L)'
;FGKALAKTVNNIKSIVPQRKEKIEFDIVEEILIEADMEYEIIQKAMDGLPSLITKKQLRHRLVMLFEHAPDIDISNLPTPFIELIIGVNGAGKTTTIAKLANSYKQNNKSVILGAGDTFRAAAIEQLTRWSEKLDIPIIKTQQGHDPSAVAFDTIKSAVAKQIDNVIIDTAGRLQTQVGLNNELKKIVKVCSKAMD
;
A
#
# COMPACT_ATOMS: atom_id res chain seq x y z
N PHE A 1 22.23 -9.52 39.03
CA PHE A 1 21.34 -9.47 37.82
C PHE A 1 22.17 -9.40 36.51
N GLY A 2 23.23 -8.59 36.40
CA GLY A 2 24.03 -8.42 35.18
C GLY A 2 24.76 -9.66 34.66
N LYS A 3 25.29 -10.53 35.55
CA LYS A 3 26.01 -11.76 35.15
C LYS A 3 25.08 -12.85 34.55
N ALA A 4 23.81 -12.95 35.02
CA ALA A 4 22.85 -13.90 34.50
C ALA A 4 22.36 -13.48 33.10
N LEU A 5 22.10 -12.18 32.89
CA LEU A 5 21.74 -11.62 31.60
C LEU A 5 22.84 -11.78 30.54
N ALA A 6 24.10 -11.54 30.92
CA ALA A 6 25.26 -11.73 30.06
C ALA A 6 25.41 -13.20 29.60
N LYS A 7 25.15 -14.15 30.52
CA LYS A 7 25.20 -15.59 30.22
C LYS A 7 24.07 -16.01 29.27
N THR A 8 22.87 -15.47 29.48
CA THR A 8 21.73 -15.73 28.59
C THR A 8 21.93 -15.13 27.19
N VAL A 9 22.47 -13.91 27.10
CA VAL A 9 22.78 -13.26 25.81
C VAL A 9 23.90 -14.02 25.07
N ASN A 10 24.92 -14.53 25.78
CA ASN A 10 25.97 -15.35 25.18
C ASN A 10 25.44 -16.72 24.72
N ASN A 11 24.54 -17.34 25.48
CA ASN A 11 23.91 -18.61 25.07
C ASN A 11 23.00 -18.39 23.85
N ILE A 12 22.27 -17.29 23.77
CA ILE A 12 21.45 -16.95 22.57
C ILE A 12 22.38 -16.69 21.37
N LYS A 13 23.51 -16.02 21.55
CA LYS A 13 24.50 -15.80 20.48
C LYS A 13 25.16 -17.09 20.00
N SER A 14 25.26 -18.12 20.83
CA SER A 14 25.82 -19.43 20.45
C SER A 14 24.80 -20.34 19.76
N ILE A 15 23.49 -20.09 19.97
CA ILE A 15 22.39 -20.83 19.34
C ILE A 15 21.98 -20.20 18.00
N VAL A 16 22.16 -18.87 17.87
CA VAL A 16 21.95 -18.19 16.57
C VAL A 16 23.11 -18.57 15.65
N PRO A 17 22.89 -19.27 14.53
CA PRO A 17 23.94 -19.61 13.58
C PRO A 17 24.73 -18.34 13.25
N GLN A 18 26.05 -18.37 13.35
CA GLN A 18 26.90 -17.27 12.91
C GLN A 18 26.48 -16.95 11.48
N ARG A 19 25.89 -15.77 11.26
CA ARG A 19 25.44 -15.35 9.94
C ARG A 19 26.63 -15.45 9.00
N LYS A 20 26.59 -16.40 8.06
CA LYS A 20 27.56 -16.46 6.98
C LYS A 20 27.64 -15.06 6.38
N GLU A 21 28.82 -14.46 6.32
CA GLU A 21 29.02 -13.11 5.73
C GLU A 21 28.57 -13.09 4.27
N LYS A 22 28.58 -14.28 3.61
CA LYS A 22 28.16 -14.48 2.23
C LYS A 22 27.16 -15.65 2.15
N ILE A 23 26.15 -15.47 1.35
CA ILE A 23 25.06 -16.44 1.10
C ILE A 23 25.08 -16.80 -0.38
N GLU A 24 24.82 -18.04 -0.72
CA GLU A 24 24.72 -18.51 -2.10
C GLU A 24 23.58 -17.80 -2.83
N PHE A 25 23.76 -17.54 -4.12
CA PHE A 25 22.81 -16.83 -4.97
C PHE A 25 21.41 -17.45 -4.93
N ASP A 26 21.31 -18.77 -5.12
CA ASP A 26 20.04 -19.50 -5.14
C ASP A 26 19.28 -19.41 -3.80
N ILE A 27 20.02 -19.44 -2.68
CA ILE A 27 19.42 -19.27 -1.33
C ILE A 27 18.88 -17.86 -1.14
N VAL A 28 19.56 -16.86 -1.69
CA VAL A 28 19.07 -15.46 -1.61
C VAL A 28 17.80 -15.30 -2.45
N GLU A 29 17.75 -15.90 -3.64
CA GLU A 29 16.57 -15.91 -4.49
C GLU A 29 15.37 -16.57 -3.79
N GLU A 30 15.58 -17.73 -3.18
CA GLU A 30 14.55 -18.45 -2.41
C GLU A 30 14.03 -17.61 -1.23
N ILE A 31 14.91 -16.95 -0.47
CA ILE A 31 14.53 -16.06 0.63
C ILE A 31 13.68 -14.88 0.12
N LEU A 32 14.00 -14.31 -1.03
CA LEU A 32 13.24 -13.21 -1.61
C LEU A 32 11.86 -13.66 -2.12
N ILE A 33 11.75 -14.88 -2.66
CA ILE A 33 10.48 -15.51 -3.02
C ILE A 33 9.63 -15.76 -1.77
N GLU A 34 10.21 -16.33 -0.71
CA GLU A 34 9.52 -16.55 0.57
C GLU A 34 9.06 -15.24 1.23
N ALA A 35 9.73 -14.12 0.93
CA ALA A 35 9.33 -12.78 1.35
C ALA A 35 8.24 -12.14 0.48
N ASP A 36 7.56 -12.93 -0.37
CA ASP A 36 6.50 -12.48 -1.29
C ASP A 36 6.95 -11.39 -2.28
N MET A 37 8.24 -11.33 -2.61
CA MET A 37 8.74 -10.41 -3.63
C MET A 37 8.39 -10.92 -5.02
N GLU A 38 7.89 -10.04 -5.90
CA GLU A 38 7.55 -10.37 -7.28
C GLU A 38 8.81 -10.83 -8.06
N TYR A 39 8.71 -11.91 -8.82
CA TYR A 39 9.85 -12.57 -9.49
C TYR A 39 10.64 -11.64 -10.41
N GLU A 40 9.96 -10.77 -11.17
CA GLU A 40 10.63 -9.76 -12.01
C GLU A 40 11.47 -8.77 -11.19
N ILE A 41 11.02 -8.44 -9.99
CA ILE A 41 11.75 -7.55 -9.06
C ILE A 41 12.96 -8.29 -8.50
N ILE A 42 12.80 -9.59 -8.14
CA ILE A 42 13.91 -10.44 -7.71
C ILE A 42 14.98 -10.51 -8.78
N GLN A 43 14.62 -10.80 -10.02
CA GLN A 43 15.57 -10.84 -11.13
C GLN A 43 16.34 -9.52 -11.28
N LYS A 44 15.65 -8.39 -11.24
CA LYS A 44 16.30 -7.05 -11.31
C LYS A 44 17.23 -6.80 -10.12
N ALA A 45 16.85 -7.23 -8.92
CA ALA A 45 17.66 -7.09 -7.71
C ALA A 45 18.93 -7.97 -7.76
N MET A 46 18.80 -9.14 -8.33
CA MET A 46 19.85 -10.17 -8.37
C MET A 46 20.77 -10.07 -9.59
N ASP A 47 20.36 -9.35 -10.63
CA ASP A 47 21.13 -9.19 -11.87
C ASP A 47 22.55 -8.67 -11.61
N GLY A 48 23.55 -9.35 -12.17
CA GLY A 48 24.97 -8.99 -12.00
C GLY A 48 25.57 -9.21 -10.62
N LEU A 49 24.85 -9.86 -9.68
CA LEU A 49 25.42 -10.27 -8.41
C LEU A 49 26.26 -11.57 -8.55
N PRO A 50 27.35 -11.72 -7.75
CA PRO A 50 28.18 -12.92 -7.78
C PRO A 50 27.45 -14.11 -7.15
N SER A 51 27.97 -15.34 -7.39
CA SER A 51 27.42 -16.58 -6.80
C SER A 51 27.39 -16.60 -5.26
N LEU A 52 28.22 -15.80 -4.62
CA LEU A 52 28.23 -15.61 -3.15
C LEU A 52 27.98 -14.14 -2.83
N ILE A 53 26.80 -13.87 -2.29
CA ILE A 53 26.26 -12.52 -2.06
C ILE A 53 26.44 -12.10 -0.61
N THR A 54 26.96 -10.90 -0.39
CA THR A 54 26.97 -10.27 0.93
C THR A 54 25.66 -9.50 1.18
N LYS A 55 25.26 -9.38 2.46
CA LYS A 55 24.13 -8.55 2.85
C LYS A 55 24.25 -7.09 2.33
N LYS A 56 25.47 -6.56 2.27
CA LYS A 56 25.73 -5.20 1.79
C LYS A 56 25.43 -5.08 0.29
N GLN A 57 25.84 -6.07 -0.51
CA GLN A 57 25.57 -6.10 -1.95
C GLN A 57 24.07 -6.20 -2.22
N LEU A 58 23.36 -7.15 -1.58
CA LEU A 58 21.92 -7.30 -1.74
C LEU A 58 21.18 -6.02 -1.34
N ARG A 59 21.52 -5.45 -0.16
CA ARG A 59 20.90 -4.19 0.27
C ARG A 59 21.11 -3.06 -0.74
N HIS A 60 22.31 -2.92 -1.28
CA HIS A 60 22.60 -1.89 -2.27
C HIS A 60 21.73 -2.07 -3.52
N ARG A 61 21.64 -3.29 -4.04
CA ARG A 61 20.79 -3.59 -5.21
C ARG A 61 19.32 -3.30 -4.95
N LEU A 62 18.80 -3.70 -3.79
CA LEU A 62 17.41 -3.42 -3.40
C LEU A 62 17.15 -1.91 -3.27
N VAL A 63 18.08 -1.14 -2.72
CA VAL A 63 17.96 0.33 -2.62
C VAL A 63 17.94 0.96 -4.02
N MET A 64 18.81 0.51 -4.94
CA MET A 64 18.85 1.03 -6.31
C MET A 64 17.52 0.84 -7.08
N LEU A 65 16.70 -0.15 -6.71
CA LEU A 65 15.34 -0.29 -7.29
C LEU A 65 14.42 0.90 -6.99
N PHE A 66 14.72 1.65 -5.92
CA PHE A 66 13.95 2.83 -5.50
C PHE A 66 14.60 4.16 -5.94
N GLU A 67 15.85 4.16 -6.44
CA GLU A 67 16.57 5.40 -6.84
C GLU A 67 15.92 6.11 -8.02
N HIS A 68 15.09 5.41 -8.80
CA HIS A 68 14.32 5.99 -9.90
C HIS A 68 12.86 6.29 -9.54
N ALA A 69 12.48 6.15 -8.24
CA ALA A 69 11.18 6.63 -7.82
C ALA A 69 11.15 8.17 -7.99
N PRO A 70 10.17 8.73 -8.70
CA PRO A 70 10.10 10.17 -8.86
C PRO A 70 9.97 10.82 -7.48
N ASP A 71 10.76 11.86 -7.22
CA ASP A 71 10.55 12.73 -6.08
C ASP A 71 9.17 13.39 -6.23
N ILE A 72 8.24 12.98 -5.37
CA ILE A 72 6.92 13.59 -5.35
C ILE A 72 7.03 14.87 -4.52
N ASP A 73 6.93 16.01 -5.19
CA ASP A 73 6.80 17.29 -4.49
C ASP A 73 5.40 17.39 -3.85
N ILE A 74 5.37 17.07 -2.55
CA ILE A 74 4.13 17.08 -1.75
C ILE A 74 3.52 18.48 -1.67
N SER A 75 4.30 19.54 -1.91
CA SER A 75 3.82 20.93 -1.88
C SER A 75 3.02 21.33 -3.13
N ASN A 76 3.20 20.58 -4.25
CA ASN A 76 2.58 20.84 -5.56
C ASN A 76 1.76 19.65 -6.07
N LEU A 77 1.02 19.01 -5.18
CA LEU A 77 0.13 17.92 -5.58
C LEU A 77 -1.03 18.43 -6.45
N PRO A 78 -1.44 17.67 -7.48
CA PRO A 78 -2.59 18.04 -8.30
C PRO A 78 -3.88 18.08 -7.48
N THR A 79 -4.81 18.93 -7.88
CA THR A 79 -6.15 19.00 -7.27
C THR A 79 -7.20 18.52 -8.28
N PRO A 80 -8.02 17.51 -7.90
CA PRO A 80 -8.03 16.80 -6.62
C PRO A 80 -6.82 15.87 -6.45
N PHE A 81 -6.26 15.77 -5.23
CA PHE A 81 -5.28 14.76 -4.88
C PHE A 81 -5.99 13.43 -4.59
N ILE A 82 -5.62 12.38 -5.31
CA ILE A 82 -6.31 11.09 -5.26
C ILE A 82 -5.47 10.06 -4.49
N GLU A 83 -6.04 9.48 -3.44
CA GLU A 83 -5.43 8.47 -2.60
C GLU A 83 -6.21 7.15 -2.65
N LEU A 84 -5.55 6.08 -3.07
CA LEU A 84 -6.08 4.72 -3.00
C LEU A 84 -5.53 4.05 -1.74
N ILE A 85 -6.42 3.64 -0.83
CA ILE A 85 -5.99 2.97 0.41
C ILE A 85 -6.02 1.46 0.19
N ILE A 86 -4.85 0.87 0.08
CA ILE A 86 -4.64 -0.55 -0.16
C ILE A 86 -4.12 -1.27 1.08
N GLY A 87 -4.40 -2.56 1.18
CA GLY A 87 -3.94 -3.40 2.29
C GLY A 87 -4.86 -4.59 2.52
N VAL A 88 -4.40 -5.55 3.31
CA VAL A 88 -5.13 -6.78 3.61
C VAL A 88 -6.40 -6.53 4.44
N ASN A 89 -7.32 -7.49 4.44
CA ASN A 89 -8.47 -7.42 5.33
C ASN A 89 -8.02 -7.38 6.79
N GLY A 90 -8.63 -6.52 7.58
CA GLY A 90 -8.26 -6.33 9.00
C GLY A 90 -7.05 -5.42 9.24
N ALA A 91 -6.33 -4.96 8.21
CA ALA A 91 -5.16 -4.06 8.36
C ALA A 91 -5.53 -2.64 8.85
N GLY A 92 -6.81 -2.33 9.01
CA GLY A 92 -7.25 -1.03 9.50
C GLY A 92 -7.47 0.02 8.41
N LYS A 93 -7.63 -0.36 7.13
CA LYS A 93 -7.86 0.56 6.00
C LYS A 93 -8.95 1.59 6.29
N THR A 94 -10.16 1.14 6.59
CA THR A 94 -11.32 2.04 6.83
C THR A 94 -11.08 2.99 8.01
N THR A 95 -10.38 2.53 9.06
CA THR A 95 -10.00 3.40 10.19
C THR A 95 -8.95 4.43 9.78
N THR A 96 -8.00 4.05 8.95
CA THR A 96 -6.99 4.96 8.39
C THR A 96 -7.62 6.02 7.51
N ILE A 97 -8.56 5.63 6.63
CA ILE A 97 -9.35 6.54 5.81
C ILE A 97 -10.07 7.58 6.67
N ALA A 98 -10.75 7.16 7.73
CA ALA A 98 -11.47 8.07 8.62
C ALA A 98 -10.53 9.06 9.31
N LYS A 99 -9.36 8.62 9.79
CA LYS A 99 -8.35 9.50 10.40
C LYS A 99 -7.77 10.48 9.42
N LEU A 100 -7.43 10.02 8.21
CA LEU A 100 -6.86 10.84 7.14
C LEU A 100 -7.87 11.91 6.69
N ALA A 101 -9.11 11.51 6.43
CA ALA A 101 -10.18 12.41 6.05
C ALA A 101 -10.45 13.47 7.13
N ASN A 102 -10.44 13.08 8.42
CA ASN A 102 -10.56 14.02 9.51
C ASN A 102 -9.36 14.99 9.59
N SER A 103 -8.15 14.51 9.34
CA SER A 103 -6.95 15.36 9.30
C SER A 103 -7.03 16.41 8.19
N TYR A 104 -7.47 16.04 7.00
CA TYR A 104 -7.69 17.01 5.91
C TYR A 104 -8.75 18.05 6.28
N LYS A 105 -9.89 17.62 6.83
CA LYS A 105 -10.95 18.53 7.28
C LYS A 105 -10.45 19.51 8.34
N GLN A 106 -9.63 19.05 9.31
CA GLN A 106 -9.04 19.92 10.34
C GLN A 106 -8.05 20.93 9.75
N ASN A 107 -7.44 20.62 8.60
CA ASN A 107 -6.56 21.54 7.87
C ASN A 107 -7.31 22.37 6.81
N ASN A 108 -8.63 22.51 6.93
CA ASN A 108 -9.50 23.27 6.02
C ASN A 108 -9.42 22.79 4.56
N LYS A 109 -9.15 21.51 4.35
CA LYS A 109 -9.18 20.86 3.03
C LYS A 109 -10.50 20.14 2.84
N SER A 110 -11.10 20.32 1.67
CA SER A 110 -12.28 19.56 1.28
C SER A 110 -11.92 18.11 0.92
N VAL A 111 -12.78 17.17 1.27
CA VAL A 111 -12.55 15.72 1.07
C VAL A 111 -13.81 15.05 0.57
N ILE A 112 -13.67 14.05 -0.28
CA ILE A 112 -14.73 13.12 -0.67
C ILE A 112 -14.23 11.67 -0.55
N LEU A 113 -15.10 10.77 -0.11
CA LEU A 113 -14.80 9.35 0.03
C LEU A 113 -15.40 8.54 -1.10
N GLY A 114 -14.69 7.50 -1.55
CA GLY A 114 -15.16 6.48 -2.48
C GLY A 114 -15.19 5.10 -1.82
N ALA A 115 -16.35 4.45 -1.75
CA ALA A 115 -16.52 3.11 -1.19
C ALA A 115 -16.19 2.03 -2.23
N GLY A 116 -14.90 1.85 -2.56
CA GLY A 116 -14.44 0.91 -3.58
C GLY A 116 -14.29 -0.54 -3.10
N ASP A 117 -14.36 -0.86 -1.79
CA ASP A 117 -14.51 -2.25 -1.33
C ASP A 117 -15.96 -2.73 -1.52
N THR A 118 -16.38 -2.82 -2.79
CA THR A 118 -17.76 -3.13 -3.18
C THR A 118 -18.17 -4.57 -2.90
N PHE A 119 -17.22 -5.46 -2.68
CA PHE A 119 -17.51 -6.88 -2.41
C PHE A 119 -18.01 -7.14 -0.99
N ARG A 120 -17.79 -6.18 -0.08
CA ARG A 120 -18.14 -6.31 1.34
C ARG A 120 -19.16 -5.25 1.75
N ALA A 121 -20.44 -5.68 1.85
CA ALA A 121 -21.53 -4.80 2.30
C ALA A 121 -21.18 -4.09 3.64
N ALA A 122 -20.60 -4.81 4.58
CA ALA A 122 -20.18 -4.25 5.87
C ALA A 122 -19.08 -3.17 5.74
N ALA A 123 -18.19 -3.25 4.73
CA ALA A 123 -17.18 -2.23 4.50
C ALA A 123 -17.80 -0.94 3.97
N ILE A 124 -18.74 -1.05 3.02
CA ILE A 124 -19.50 0.10 2.50
C ILE A 124 -20.26 0.77 3.64
N GLU A 125 -20.95 -0.01 4.47
CA GLU A 125 -21.72 0.52 5.61
C GLU A 125 -20.80 1.18 6.65
N GLN A 126 -19.67 0.57 6.99
CA GLN A 126 -18.69 1.12 7.93
C GLN A 126 -18.14 2.46 7.44
N LEU A 127 -17.76 2.55 6.16
CA LEU A 127 -17.26 3.79 5.57
C LEU A 127 -18.36 4.86 5.52
N THR A 128 -19.61 4.47 5.24
CA THR A 128 -20.76 5.37 5.27
C THR A 128 -20.97 5.99 6.65
N ARG A 129 -20.90 5.18 7.72
CA ARG A 129 -21.01 5.69 9.10
C ARG A 129 -19.90 6.70 9.45
N TRP A 130 -18.67 6.47 8.94
CA TRP A 130 -17.59 7.44 9.12
C TRP A 130 -17.82 8.72 8.33
N SER A 131 -18.32 8.63 7.09
CA SER A 131 -18.71 9.78 6.26
C SER A 131 -19.72 10.66 6.98
N GLU A 132 -20.80 10.05 7.51
CA GLU A 132 -21.83 10.75 8.27
C GLU A 132 -21.28 11.39 9.55
N LYS A 133 -20.48 10.64 10.34
CA LYS A 133 -19.87 11.15 11.57
C LYS A 133 -18.93 12.35 11.35
N LEU A 134 -18.21 12.34 10.25
CA LEU A 134 -17.26 13.39 9.89
C LEU A 134 -17.89 14.50 9.03
N ASP A 135 -19.14 14.33 8.62
CA ASP A 135 -19.82 15.21 7.68
C ASP A 135 -18.96 15.42 6.41
N ILE A 136 -18.62 14.32 5.75
CA ILE A 136 -17.82 14.22 4.53
C ILE A 136 -18.63 13.50 3.46
N PRO A 137 -18.76 14.03 2.22
CA PRO A 137 -19.48 13.36 1.16
C PRO A 137 -18.83 12.00 0.79
N ILE A 138 -19.69 11.05 0.43
CA ILE A 138 -19.27 9.71 0.00
C ILE A 138 -19.97 9.31 -1.30
N ILE A 139 -19.22 8.70 -2.20
CA ILE A 139 -19.76 7.97 -3.36
C ILE A 139 -19.73 6.48 -3.03
N LYS A 140 -20.88 5.85 -3.14
CA LYS A 140 -21.07 4.41 -2.89
C LYS A 140 -22.02 3.82 -3.91
N THR A 141 -21.95 2.51 -4.10
CA THR A 141 -22.82 1.74 -4.97
C THR A 141 -23.32 0.50 -4.24
N GLN A 142 -24.16 -0.29 -4.90
CA GLN A 142 -24.60 -1.57 -4.36
C GLN A 142 -23.44 -2.58 -4.30
N GLN A 143 -23.57 -3.54 -3.41
CA GLN A 143 -22.59 -4.63 -3.27
C GLN A 143 -22.42 -5.37 -4.61
N GLY A 144 -21.15 -5.70 -4.94
CA GLY A 144 -20.78 -6.45 -6.13
C GLY A 144 -20.61 -5.63 -7.41
N HIS A 145 -20.84 -4.32 -7.36
CA HIS A 145 -20.55 -3.43 -8.50
C HIS A 145 -19.03 -3.24 -8.71
N ASP A 146 -18.67 -2.74 -9.90
CA ASP A 146 -17.27 -2.52 -10.28
C ASP A 146 -16.62 -1.42 -9.40
N PRO A 147 -15.55 -1.73 -8.65
CA PRO A 147 -14.80 -0.74 -7.88
C PRO A 147 -14.28 0.42 -8.72
N SER A 148 -13.94 0.17 -9.98
CA SER A 148 -13.43 1.20 -10.90
C SER A 148 -14.50 2.23 -11.24
N ALA A 149 -15.77 1.84 -11.30
CA ALA A 149 -16.87 2.77 -11.51
C ALA A 149 -17.05 3.71 -10.31
N VAL A 150 -16.95 3.17 -9.09
CA VAL A 150 -16.99 3.98 -7.85
C VAL A 150 -15.82 4.99 -7.83
N ALA A 151 -14.62 4.55 -8.20
CA ALA A 151 -13.46 5.42 -8.29
C ALA A 151 -13.69 6.55 -9.30
N PHE A 152 -14.16 6.22 -10.49
CA PHE A 152 -14.47 7.18 -11.55
C PHE A 152 -15.49 8.23 -11.10
N ASP A 153 -16.62 7.78 -10.56
CA ASP A 153 -17.71 8.67 -10.13
C ASP A 153 -17.27 9.57 -8.96
N THR A 154 -16.44 9.04 -8.06
CA THR A 154 -15.88 9.81 -6.94
C THR A 154 -14.99 10.94 -7.46
N ILE A 155 -14.10 10.65 -8.41
CA ILE A 155 -13.17 11.63 -8.98
C ILE A 155 -13.93 12.66 -9.82
N LYS A 156 -14.86 12.25 -10.69
CA LYS A 156 -15.70 13.18 -11.46
C LYS A 156 -16.51 14.10 -10.55
N SER A 157 -17.05 13.57 -9.44
CA SER A 157 -17.72 14.39 -8.44
C SER A 157 -16.78 15.39 -7.76
N ALA A 158 -15.54 14.95 -7.46
CA ALA A 158 -14.52 15.81 -6.88
C ALA A 158 -14.11 16.95 -7.81
N VAL A 159 -13.84 16.65 -9.07
CA VAL A 159 -13.50 17.65 -10.10
C VAL A 159 -14.64 18.67 -10.26
N ALA A 160 -15.88 18.19 -10.42
CA ALA A 160 -17.06 19.05 -10.61
C ALA A 160 -17.33 19.98 -9.41
N LYS A 161 -16.99 19.54 -8.19
CA LYS A 161 -17.18 20.29 -6.93
C LYS A 161 -15.93 20.98 -6.43
N GLN A 162 -14.83 20.93 -7.17
CA GLN A 162 -13.54 21.50 -6.78
C GLN A 162 -13.06 21.04 -5.40
N ILE A 163 -13.18 19.73 -5.14
CA ILE A 163 -12.75 19.11 -3.87
C ILE A 163 -11.24 18.90 -3.91
N ASP A 164 -10.54 19.22 -2.80
CA ASP A 164 -9.07 19.12 -2.71
C ASP A 164 -8.58 17.67 -2.71
N ASN A 165 -9.27 16.76 -1.99
CA ASN A 165 -8.78 15.39 -1.73
C ASN A 165 -9.86 14.34 -1.99
N VAL A 166 -9.46 13.24 -2.63
CA VAL A 166 -10.28 12.06 -2.89
C VAL A 166 -9.62 10.87 -2.19
N ILE A 167 -10.34 10.19 -1.30
CA ILE A 167 -9.85 8.97 -0.65
C ILE A 167 -10.75 7.80 -1.05
N ILE A 168 -10.17 6.77 -1.65
CA ILE A 168 -10.90 5.59 -2.13
C ILE A 168 -10.47 4.37 -1.31
N ASP A 169 -11.44 3.73 -0.65
CA ASP A 169 -11.26 2.41 -0.04
C ASP A 169 -11.18 1.34 -1.12
N THR A 170 -10.33 0.34 -0.94
CA THR A 170 -10.19 -0.77 -1.88
C THR A 170 -10.36 -2.12 -1.20
N ALA A 171 -10.68 -3.15 -1.97
CA ALA A 171 -10.75 -4.51 -1.46
C ALA A 171 -9.40 -4.97 -0.89
N GLY A 172 -9.44 -5.74 0.20
CA GLY A 172 -8.25 -6.25 0.89
C GLY A 172 -7.96 -7.72 0.63
N ARG A 173 -8.14 -8.20 -0.59
CA ARG A 173 -8.03 -9.62 -0.92
C ARG A 173 -6.58 -10.01 -1.20
N LEU A 174 -5.94 -10.72 -0.25
CA LEU A 174 -4.63 -11.39 -0.46
C LEU A 174 -4.74 -12.70 -1.27
N GLN A 175 -5.92 -13.29 -1.35
CA GLN A 175 -6.09 -14.68 -1.81
C GLN A 175 -5.91 -14.88 -3.31
N THR A 176 -5.87 -13.82 -4.11
CA THR A 176 -5.50 -13.86 -5.52
C THR A 176 -4.70 -12.60 -5.87
N GLN A 177 -3.38 -12.66 -5.67
CA GLN A 177 -2.47 -11.55 -5.97
C GLN A 177 -2.65 -11.01 -7.40
N VAL A 178 -2.83 -11.90 -8.37
CA VAL A 178 -3.05 -11.52 -9.78
C VAL A 178 -4.36 -10.76 -9.97
N GLY A 179 -5.46 -11.20 -9.33
CA GLY A 179 -6.75 -10.54 -9.44
C GLY A 179 -6.76 -9.12 -8.82
N LEU A 180 -6.15 -8.98 -7.63
CA LEU A 180 -6.03 -7.70 -6.95
C LEU A 180 -5.15 -6.72 -7.74
N ASN A 181 -4.02 -7.17 -8.28
CA ASN A 181 -3.11 -6.35 -9.06
C ASN A 181 -3.80 -5.83 -10.35
N ASN A 182 -4.56 -6.69 -11.04
CA ASN A 182 -5.34 -6.29 -12.20
C ASN A 182 -6.44 -5.28 -11.86
N GLU A 183 -7.14 -5.47 -10.72
CA GLU A 183 -8.14 -4.54 -10.22
C GLU A 183 -7.53 -3.17 -9.91
N LEU A 184 -6.40 -3.13 -9.18
CA LEU A 184 -5.69 -1.89 -8.88
C LEU A 184 -5.19 -1.19 -10.14
N LYS A 185 -4.58 -1.92 -11.11
CA LYS A 185 -4.17 -1.36 -12.40
C LYS A 185 -5.36 -0.75 -13.15
N LYS A 186 -6.52 -1.40 -13.11
CA LYS A 186 -7.75 -0.89 -13.71
C LYS A 186 -8.22 0.40 -13.02
N ILE A 187 -8.25 0.42 -11.68
CA ILE A 187 -8.62 1.61 -10.90
C ILE A 187 -7.69 2.77 -11.23
N VAL A 188 -6.37 2.58 -11.19
CA VAL A 188 -5.37 3.61 -11.50
C VAL A 188 -5.58 4.18 -12.91
N LYS A 189 -5.79 3.30 -13.92
CA LYS A 189 -6.07 3.73 -15.31
C LYS A 189 -7.36 4.55 -15.41
N VAL A 190 -8.37 4.19 -14.64
CA VAL A 190 -9.65 4.92 -14.60
C VAL A 190 -9.49 6.25 -13.88
N CYS A 191 -8.70 6.31 -12.79
CA CYS A 191 -8.38 7.55 -12.09
C CYS A 191 -7.75 8.59 -13.04
N SER A 192 -6.75 8.19 -13.83
CA SER A 192 -6.12 9.08 -14.82
C SER A 192 -7.14 9.65 -15.82
N LYS A 193 -8.02 8.79 -16.35
CA LYS A 193 -9.07 9.21 -17.30
C LYS A 193 -10.15 10.10 -16.69
N ALA A 194 -10.37 10.02 -15.40
CA ALA A 194 -11.37 10.84 -14.71
C ALA A 194 -10.88 12.24 -14.42
N MET A 195 -9.55 12.46 -14.47
CA MET A 195 -8.93 13.78 -14.32
C MET A 195 -8.94 14.61 -15.62
N ASP A 196 -9.01 13.92 -16.79
CA ASP A 196 -9.19 14.55 -18.10
C ASP A 196 -10.65 15.02 -18.29
#